data_78f7b4471a71c117ab32b7014d721ea4
#
_entry.id   78f7b4471a71c117ab32b7014d721ea4
#
_cell.length_a   1.000
_cell.length_b   1.000
_cell.length_c   1.000
_cell.angle_alpha   90.00
_cell.angle_beta   90.00
_cell.angle_gamma   90.00
#
_symmetry.space_group_name_H-M   'P 1'
#
loop_
_entity.id
_entity.type
_entity.pdbx_description
1 polymer ?
#
loop_
_entity_poly.entity_id
_entity_poly.type
_entity_poly.pdbx_seq_one_letter_code
_entity_poly.pdbx_strand_id
1 'polypeptide(L)'
;MTDASAIPILELRNVSRVFDGIRAVDDVSLKFFAGEIVGLIGPNGAGKTTLVNLISGFLPVSSGDVIFEGNSIIRRKPHAIAQSGIARTFQIVQPFARMTVLENVMAGAIYAGRCGMRQARDKAIESLEFTRLVHMMNMPASELALANRKRLELAKSLAMNPRILMLDEVNAGLNSSEIDEAIRMVRAIAARGITIIVIEHLMRVVTALAQRAVVLHHGAVASEGPTDQVFRDPRVIEAYLGNKFAARFAAATGVVAAI
;
A
#
# COMPACT_ATOMS: atom_id res chain seq x y z
N MET A 1 19.48 -9.61 5.77
CA MET A 1 20.40 -9.44 4.61
C MET A 1 19.61 -9.87 3.40
N THR A 2 19.11 -8.93 2.61
CA THR A 2 18.45 -9.22 1.33
C THR A 2 19.52 -9.71 0.37
N ASP A 3 19.34 -10.92 -0.15
CA ASP A 3 20.23 -11.52 -1.13
C ASP A 3 20.29 -10.61 -2.37
N ALA A 4 21.48 -10.08 -2.67
CA ALA A 4 21.73 -9.14 -3.78
C ALA A 4 21.42 -9.75 -5.17
N SER A 5 21.12 -11.05 -5.23
CA SER A 5 20.76 -11.80 -6.42
C SER A 5 19.22 -11.92 -6.66
N ALA A 6 18.38 -11.51 -5.70
CA ALA A 6 16.93 -11.66 -5.82
C ALA A 6 16.37 -10.70 -6.87
N ILE A 7 15.61 -11.25 -7.83
CA ILE A 7 14.92 -10.46 -8.85
C ILE A 7 13.74 -9.73 -8.20
N PRO A 8 13.65 -8.39 -8.31
CA PRO A 8 12.55 -7.64 -7.74
C PRO A 8 11.22 -7.97 -8.46
N ILE A 9 10.14 -8.11 -7.69
CA ILE A 9 8.80 -8.27 -8.26
C ILE A 9 8.28 -6.95 -8.83
N LEU A 10 8.66 -5.81 -8.21
CA LEU A 10 8.37 -4.46 -8.70
C LEU A 10 9.63 -3.60 -8.58
N GLU A 11 9.96 -2.90 -9.65
CA GLU A 11 11.11 -1.98 -9.70
C GLU A 11 10.68 -0.64 -10.29
N LEU A 12 11.03 0.42 -9.61
CA LEU A 12 10.90 1.80 -10.09
C LEU A 12 12.31 2.25 -10.51
N ARG A 13 12.45 2.77 -11.73
CA ARG A 13 13.70 3.28 -12.28
C ARG A 13 13.57 4.75 -12.64
N ASN A 14 14.17 5.63 -11.85
CA ASN A 14 14.23 7.07 -12.05
C ASN A 14 12.84 7.68 -12.35
N VAL A 15 11.83 7.21 -11.62
CA VAL A 15 10.44 7.58 -11.82
C VAL A 15 10.22 9.01 -11.34
N SER A 16 9.70 9.86 -12.25
CA SER A 16 9.32 11.22 -11.92
C SER A 16 7.92 11.56 -12.41
N ARG A 17 7.25 12.47 -11.67
CA ARG A 17 5.97 13.06 -12.08
C ARG A 17 5.96 14.55 -11.80
N VAL A 18 5.71 15.32 -12.84
CA VAL A 18 5.61 16.78 -12.79
C VAL A 18 4.17 17.20 -13.08
N PHE A 19 3.62 18.12 -12.28
CA PHE A 19 2.34 18.79 -12.48
C PHE A 19 2.59 20.29 -12.52
N ASP A 20 2.31 20.92 -13.64
CA ASP A 20 2.43 22.37 -13.82
C ASP A 20 3.73 22.96 -13.25
N GLY A 21 4.84 22.28 -13.47
CA GLY A 21 6.17 22.67 -12.99
C GLY A 21 6.53 22.16 -11.58
N ILE A 22 5.58 21.62 -10.82
CA ILE A 22 5.84 21.04 -9.48
C ILE A 22 6.20 19.56 -9.63
N ARG A 23 7.37 19.16 -9.13
CA ARG A 23 7.81 17.77 -9.07
C ARG A 23 7.18 17.08 -7.87
N ALA A 24 6.06 16.38 -8.07
CA ALA A 24 5.37 15.63 -7.02
C ALA A 24 6.05 14.28 -6.71
N VAL A 25 6.76 13.70 -7.69
CA VAL A 25 7.70 12.58 -7.54
C VAL A 25 8.93 12.95 -8.36
N ASP A 26 10.12 12.83 -7.78
CA ASP A 26 11.39 13.26 -8.36
C ASP A 26 12.44 12.17 -8.25
N ASP A 27 12.79 11.58 -9.37
CA ASP A 27 13.87 10.61 -9.55
C ASP A 27 13.84 9.41 -8.59
N VAL A 28 12.64 8.87 -8.34
CA VAL A 28 12.46 7.76 -7.40
C VAL A 28 12.87 6.44 -8.04
N SER A 29 13.87 5.78 -7.42
CA SER A 29 14.31 4.42 -7.77
C SER A 29 14.17 3.52 -6.56
N LEU A 30 13.33 2.48 -6.66
CA LEU A 30 13.00 1.55 -5.57
C LEU A 30 12.86 0.14 -6.12
N LYS A 31 13.17 -0.86 -5.28
CA LYS A 31 12.95 -2.28 -5.58
C LYS A 31 12.10 -2.91 -4.49
N PHE A 32 11.11 -3.69 -4.89
CA PHE A 32 10.27 -4.48 -3.99
C PHE A 32 10.43 -5.96 -4.32
N PHE A 33 10.60 -6.78 -3.29
CA PHE A 33 10.85 -8.21 -3.45
C PHE A 33 9.61 -9.04 -3.08
N ALA A 34 9.50 -10.23 -3.65
CA ALA A 34 8.34 -11.09 -3.42
C ALA A 34 8.20 -11.47 -1.94
N GLY A 35 6.98 -11.36 -1.40
CA GLY A 35 6.62 -11.75 -0.04
C GLY A 35 7.04 -10.76 1.07
N GLU A 36 7.70 -9.62 0.75
CA GLU A 36 8.03 -8.62 1.77
C GLU A 36 6.84 -7.72 2.13
N ILE A 37 6.89 -7.16 3.32
CA ILE A 37 6.04 -6.04 3.73
C ILE A 37 6.91 -4.80 3.83
N VAL A 38 6.64 -3.80 2.99
CA VAL A 38 7.37 -2.52 2.96
C VAL A 38 6.45 -1.40 3.42
N GLY A 39 6.92 -0.59 4.37
CA GLY A 39 6.27 0.66 4.75
C GLY A 39 6.68 1.80 3.82
N LEU A 40 5.73 2.43 3.14
CA LEU A 40 5.95 3.67 2.39
C LEU A 40 5.41 4.83 3.22
N ILE A 41 6.30 5.61 3.79
CA ILE A 41 5.98 6.65 4.76
C ILE A 41 6.48 8.03 4.31
N GLY A 42 6.05 9.07 4.99
CA GLY A 42 6.44 10.46 4.70
C GLY A 42 5.34 11.42 5.13
N PRO A 43 5.65 12.72 5.32
CA PRO A 43 4.67 13.74 5.67
C PRO A 43 3.60 13.90 4.57
N ASN A 44 2.55 14.68 4.89
CA ASN A 44 1.54 15.05 3.89
C ASN A 44 2.21 15.85 2.77
N GLY A 45 1.83 15.56 1.52
CA GLY A 45 2.46 16.19 0.36
C GLY A 45 3.82 15.59 -0.06
N ALA A 46 4.34 14.57 0.62
CA ALA A 46 5.62 13.94 0.29
C ALA A 46 5.64 13.18 -1.06
N GLY A 47 4.49 12.99 -1.71
CA GLY A 47 4.41 12.28 -3.00
C GLY A 47 3.93 10.82 -2.92
N LYS A 48 3.61 10.30 -1.72
CA LYS A 48 3.19 8.89 -1.52
C LYS A 48 2.00 8.48 -2.41
N THR A 49 0.90 9.19 -2.33
CA THR A 49 -0.31 8.92 -3.13
C THR A 49 -0.03 9.07 -4.63
N THR A 50 0.81 10.04 -5.02
CA THR A 50 1.25 10.20 -6.40
C THR A 50 2.02 8.96 -6.85
N LEU A 51 3.00 8.48 -6.07
CA LEU A 51 3.78 7.29 -6.39
C LEU A 51 2.91 6.05 -6.54
N VAL A 52 1.95 5.84 -5.63
CA VAL A 52 0.97 4.74 -5.72
C VAL A 52 0.11 4.85 -6.99
N ASN A 53 -0.30 6.07 -7.37
CA ASN A 53 -1.06 6.31 -8.60
C ASN A 53 -0.22 6.03 -9.87
N LEU A 54 1.09 6.30 -9.84
CA LEU A 54 2.01 5.95 -10.93
C LEU A 54 2.14 4.43 -11.08
N ILE A 55 2.36 3.71 -9.96
CA ILE A 55 2.48 2.24 -9.96
C ILE A 55 1.18 1.57 -10.45
N SER A 56 0.02 2.08 -10.02
CA SER A 56 -1.29 1.53 -10.39
C SER A 56 -1.85 2.04 -11.72
N GLY A 57 -1.12 2.93 -12.43
CA GLY A 57 -1.49 3.44 -13.75
C GLY A 57 -2.62 4.47 -13.74
N PHE A 58 -3.03 4.99 -12.57
CA PHE A 58 -4.00 6.09 -12.48
C PHE A 58 -3.40 7.43 -12.92
N LEU A 59 -2.08 7.55 -12.84
CA LEU A 59 -1.33 8.68 -13.36
C LEU A 59 -0.23 8.18 -14.30
N PRO A 60 0.04 8.86 -15.43
CA PRO A 60 1.20 8.55 -16.26
C PRO A 60 2.48 9.09 -15.60
N VAL A 61 3.59 8.41 -15.81
CA VAL A 61 4.93 8.91 -15.46
C VAL A 61 5.33 10.07 -16.40
N SER A 62 6.08 11.04 -15.90
CA SER A 62 6.72 12.07 -16.73
C SER A 62 8.05 11.58 -17.29
N SER A 63 8.81 10.80 -16.53
CA SER A 63 10.05 10.12 -16.93
C SER A 63 10.31 8.90 -16.07
N GLY A 64 11.22 8.05 -16.51
CA GLY A 64 11.55 6.79 -15.84
C GLY A 64 10.67 5.63 -16.25
N ASP A 65 10.77 4.52 -15.52
CA ASP A 65 10.01 3.30 -15.82
C ASP A 65 9.53 2.61 -14.53
N VAL A 66 8.37 1.94 -14.64
CA VAL A 66 7.82 1.05 -13.62
C VAL A 66 7.79 -0.36 -14.20
N ILE A 67 8.56 -1.25 -13.59
CA ILE A 67 8.77 -2.61 -14.08
C ILE A 67 8.15 -3.58 -13.09
N PHE A 68 7.18 -4.36 -13.55
CA PHE A 68 6.54 -5.42 -12.79
C PHE A 68 6.87 -6.77 -13.42
N GLU A 69 7.51 -7.66 -12.65
CA GLU A 69 7.96 -8.98 -13.10
C GLU A 69 8.77 -8.92 -14.41
N GLY A 70 9.72 -7.99 -14.45
CA GLY A 70 10.60 -7.77 -15.61
C GLY A 70 9.97 -7.05 -16.79
N ASN A 71 8.69 -6.69 -16.73
CA ASN A 71 7.97 -6.03 -17.81
C ASN A 71 7.58 -4.60 -17.45
N SER A 72 7.84 -3.64 -18.35
CA SER A 72 7.36 -2.26 -18.17
C SER A 72 5.83 -2.19 -18.21
N ILE A 73 5.26 -1.42 -17.28
CA ILE A 73 3.80 -1.23 -17.13
C ILE A 73 3.34 0.21 -17.31
N ILE A 74 4.24 1.18 -17.56
CA ILE A 74 3.92 2.61 -17.61
C ILE A 74 2.90 3.02 -18.69
N ARG A 75 2.72 2.20 -19.73
CA ARG A 75 1.74 2.44 -20.81
C ARG A 75 0.45 1.63 -20.63
N ARG A 76 0.34 0.85 -19.55
CA ARG A 76 -0.84 0.02 -19.32
C ARG A 76 -1.92 0.81 -18.61
N LYS A 77 -3.18 0.53 -18.95
CA LYS A 77 -4.33 1.10 -18.25
C LYS A 77 -4.48 0.46 -16.85
N PRO A 78 -5.09 1.15 -15.86
CA PRO A 78 -5.23 0.64 -14.48
C PRO A 78 -5.82 -0.77 -14.39
N HIS A 79 -6.86 -1.06 -15.17
CA HIS A 79 -7.47 -2.38 -15.18
C HIS A 79 -6.51 -3.48 -15.68
N ALA A 80 -5.64 -3.19 -16.66
CA ALA A 80 -4.66 -4.14 -17.17
C ALA A 80 -3.53 -4.38 -16.14
N ILE A 81 -3.16 -3.36 -15.37
CA ILE A 81 -2.22 -3.46 -14.25
C ILE A 81 -2.83 -4.31 -13.14
N ALA A 82 -4.09 -4.07 -12.79
CA ALA A 82 -4.83 -4.88 -11.82
C ALA A 82 -4.89 -6.35 -12.26
N GLN A 83 -5.19 -6.62 -13.54
CA GLN A 83 -5.21 -7.97 -14.11
C GLN A 83 -3.84 -8.65 -14.15
N SER A 84 -2.73 -7.89 -14.12
CA SER A 84 -1.39 -8.46 -14.02
C SER A 84 -1.01 -8.86 -12.60
N GLY A 85 -1.79 -8.47 -11.58
CA GLY A 85 -1.58 -8.86 -10.20
C GLY A 85 -1.18 -7.73 -9.24
N ILE A 86 -1.34 -6.47 -9.61
CA ILE A 86 -1.15 -5.32 -8.71
C ILE A 86 -2.52 -4.81 -8.26
N ALA A 87 -2.90 -5.07 -7.01
CA ALA A 87 -4.11 -4.54 -6.41
C ALA A 87 -3.79 -3.41 -5.42
N ARG A 88 -4.77 -2.54 -5.20
CA ARG A 88 -4.69 -1.50 -4.16
C ARG A 88 -6.03 -1.31 -3.47
N THR A 89 -5.98 -0.91 -2.21
CA THR A 89 -7.12 -0.30 -1.53
C THR A 89 -7.12 1.21 -1.77
N PHE A 90 -8.27 1.85 -1.60
CA PHE A 90 -8.38 3.31 -1.71
C PHE A 90 -8.60 3.92 -0.33
N GLN A 91 -7.99 5.08 -0.10
CA GLN A 91 -8.14 5.84 1.15
C GLN A 91 -9.62 6.13 1.45
N ILE A 92 -10.39 6.53 0.42
CA ILE A 92 -11.83 6.70 0.53
C ILE A 92 -12.51 5.45 0.01
N VAL A 93 -13.10 4.68 0.93
CA VAL A 93 -13.80 3.44 0.60
C VAL A 93 -15.13 3.75 -0.08
N GLN A 94 -15.25 3.40 -1.34
CA GLN A 94 -16.47 3.57 -2.14
C GLN A 94 -16.94 2.22 -2.71
N PRO A 95 -17.69 1.43 -1.93
CA PRO A 95 -18.29 0.21 -2.45
C PRO A 95 -19.40 0.54 -3.46
N PHE A 96 -19.73 -0.41 -4.31
CA PHE A 96 -20.96 -0.34 -5.11
C PHE A 96 -22.17 -0.43 -4.17
N ALA A 97 -22.69 0.72 -3.77
CA ALA A 97 -23.62 0.88 -2.65
C ALA A 97 -24.89 0.04 -2.77
N ARG A 98 -25.39 -0.14 -4.01
CA ARG A 98 -26.62 -0.89 -4.31
C ARG A 98 -26.40 -2.40 -4.46
N MET A 99 -25.13 -2.82 -4.56
CA MET A 99 -24.77 -4.23 -4.64
C MET A 99 -24.57 -4.79 -3.23
N THR A 100 -24.82 -6.08 -3.09
CA THR A 100 -24.52 -6.80 -1.84
C THR A 100 -23.02 -6.85 -1.58
N VAL A 101 -22.64 -7.17 -0.37
CA VAL A 101 -21.23 -7.39 0.02
C VAL A 101 -20.60 -8.47 -0.87
N LEU A 102 -21.31 -9.57 -1.13
CA LEU A 102 -20.84 -10.64 -2.03
C LEU A 102 -20.61 -10.15 -3.46
N GLU A 103 -21.59 -9.44 -4.04
CA GLU A 103 -21.52 -8.93 -5.41
C GLU A 103 -20.37 -7.94 -5.58
N ASN A 104 -20.09 -7.09 -4.58
CA ASN A 104 -18.94 -6.21 -4.57
C ASN A 104 -17.61 -6.98 -4.71
N VAL A 105 -17.45 -8.08 -3.98
CA VAL A 105 -16.23 -8.89 -4.03
C VAL A 105 -16.16 -9.68 -5.32
N MET A 106 -17.29 -10.24 -5.78
CA MET A 106 -17.37 -10.93 -7.08
C MET A 106 -16.95 -10.02 -8.24
N ALA A 107 -17.32 -8.74 -8.21
CA ALA A 107 -16.90 -7.78 -9.24
C ALA A 107 -15.36 -7.73 -9.36
N GLY A 108 -14.62 -7.70 -8.25
CA GLY A 108 -13.16 -7.78 -8.25
C GLY A 108 -12.62 -9.06 -8.88
N ALA A 109 -13.19 -10.22 -8.51
CA ALA A 109 -12.80 -11.51 -9.05
C ALA A 109 -13.09 -11.65 -10.55
N ILE A 110 -14.21 -11.13 -11.03
CA ILE A 110 -14.59 -11.19 -12.45
C ILE A 110 -13.67 -10.31 -13.29
N TYR A 111 -13.56 -9.03 -12.95
CA TYR A 111 -12.91 -8.05 -13.83
C TYR A 111 -11.39 -8.06 -13.75
N ALA A 112 -10.82 -8.16 -12.55
CA ALA A 112 -9.38 -8.20 -12.37
C ALA A 112 -8.86 -9.64 -12.26
N GLY A 113 -9.55 -10.51 -11.51
CA GLY A 113 -9.21 -11.92 -11.35
C GLY A 113 -9.50 -12.79 -12.57
N ARG A 114 -10.17 -12.24 -13.61
CA ARG A 114 -10.53 -12.94 -14.86
C ARG A 114 -11.26 -14.26 -14.63
N CYS A 115 -12.13 -14.31 -13.63
CA CYS A 115 -12.88 -15.49 -13.26
C CYS A 115 -14.27 -15.53 -13.94
N GLY A 116 -14.72 -16.72 -14.32
CA GLY A 116 -16.13 -16.94 -14.63
C GLY A 116 -16.99 -16.80 -13.37
N MET A 117 -18.31 -16.62 -13.55
CA MET A 117 -19.27 -16.29 -12.47
C MET A 117 -19.21 -17.24 -11.29
N ARG A 118 -19.15 -18.56 -11.53
CA ARG A 118 -19.07 -19.58 -10.48
C ARG A 118 -17.78 -19.44 -9.67
N GLN A 119 -16.63 -19.40 -10.35
CA GLN A 119 -15.34 -19.26 -9.71
C GLN A 119 -15.21 -17.92 -8.96
N ALA A 120 -15.78 -16.84 -9.51
CA ALA A 120 -15.80 -15.53 -8.86
C ALA A 120 -16.60 -15.58 -7.55
N ARG A 121 -17.72 -16.31 -7.52
CA ARG A 121 -18.50 -16.52 -6.30
C ARG A 121 -17.68 -17.28 -5.23
N ASP A 122 -17.03 -18.37 -5.61
CA ASP A 122 -16.24 -19.19 -4.68
C ASP A 122 -15.08 -18.35 -4.09
N LYS A 123 -14.32 -17.63 -4.92
CA LYS A 123 -13.27 -16.72 -4.47
C LYS A 123 -13.78 -15.58 -3.61
N ALA A 124 -14.96 -15.05 -3.92
CA ALA A 124 -15.57 -14.00 -3.13
C ALA A 124 -15.95 -14.49 -1.74
N ILE A 125 -16.53 -15.69 -1.62
CA ILE A 125 -16.86 -16.31 -0.34
C ILE A 125 -15.58 -16.54 0.48
N GLU A 126 -14.54 -17.15 -0.11
CA GLU A 126 -13.24 -17.33 0.56
C GLU A 126 -12.66 -16.01 1.08
N SER A 127 -12.71 -14.96 0.25
CA SER A 127 -12.21 -13.63 0.65
C SER A 127 -13.04 -13.01 1.77
N LEU A 128 -14.36 -13.22 1.76
CA LEU A 128 -15.26 -12.74 2.80
C LEU A 128 -15.10 -13.53 4.11
N GLU A 129 -14.85 -14.82 4.05
CA GLU A 129 -14.50 -15.65 5.22
C GLU A 129 -13.20 -15.15 5.85
N PHE A 130 -12.17 -14.95 5.03
CA PHE A 130 -10.89 -14.43 5.48
C PHE A 130 -11.02 -13.06 6.16
N THR A 131 -11.82 -12.15 5.60
CA THR A 131 -12.05 -10.80 6.14
C THR A 131 -13.16 -10.76 7.20
N ARG A 132 -13.73 -11.90 7.57
CA ARG A 132 -14.81 -12.05 8.56
C ARG A 132 -16.09 -11.30 8.20
N LEU A 133 -16.42 -11.23 6.92
CA LEU A 133 -17.63 -10.57 6.39
C LEU A 133 -18.66 -11.55 5.81
N VAL A 134 -18.40 -12.84 5.81
CA VAL A 134 -19.28 -13.84 5.18
C VAL A 134 -20.70 -13.80 5.73
N HIS A 135 -20.87 -13.54 7.04
CA HIS A 135 -22.20 -13.43 7.67
C HIS A 135 -23.02 -12.20 7.20
N MET A 136 -22.34 -11.23 6.55
CA MET A 136 -22.96 -10.03 5.97
C MET A 136 -23.06 -10.10 4.43
N MET A 137 -22.75 -11.25 3.82
CA MET A 137 -22.56 -11.34 2.36
C MET A 137 -23.77 -10.92 1.53
N ASN A 138 -24.98 -11.06 2.07
CA ASN A 138 -26.23 -10.71 1.39
C ASN A 138 -26.72 -9.29 1.71
N MET A 139 -26.04 -8.55 2.60
CA MET A 139 -26.41 -7.17 2.94
C MET A 139 -26.00 -6.20 1.83
N PRO A 140 -26.75 -5.12 1.58
CA PRO A 140 -26.28 -4.00 0.77
C PRO A 140 -24.99 -3.40 1.36
N ALA A 141 -23.99 -3.14 0.51
CA ALA A 141 -22.71 -2.59 0.99
C ALA A 141 -22.85 -1.19 1.60
N SER A 142 -23.93 -0.46 1.27
CA SER A 142 -24.26 0.85 1.88
C SER A 142 -24.52 0.78 3.37
N GLU A 143 -24.98 -0.36 3.89
CA GLU A 143 -25.34 -0.53 5.31
C GLU A 143 -24.14 -0.88 6.20
N LEU A 144 -22.98 -1.14 5.60
CA LEU A 144 -21.76 -1.46 6.35
C LEU A 144 -21.24 -0.26 7.14
N ALA A 145 -20.87 -0.48 8.41
CA ALA A 145 -20.07 0.46 9.20
C ALA A 145 -18.65 0.61 8.59
N LEU A 146 -17.96 1.71 8.94
CA LEU A 146 -16.65 2.06 8.35
C LEU A 146 -15.64 0.91 8.40
N ALA A 147 -15.47 0.27 9.55
CA ALA A 147 -14.52 -0.85 9.70
C ALA A 147 -14.85 -2.00 8.74
N ASN A 148 -16.12 -2.35 8.59
CA ASN A 148 -16.56 -3.40 7.67
C ASN A 148 -16.44 -2.98 6.20
N ARG A 149 -16.63 -1.69 5.86
CA ARG A 149 -16.33 -1.18 4.51
C ARG A 149 -14.85 -1.35 4.16
N LYS A 150 -13.94 -1.09 5.10
CA LYS A 150 -12.49 -1.30 4.91
C LYS A 150 -12.15 -2.78 4.72
N ARG A 151 -12.76 -3.65 5.50
CA ARG A 151 -12.64 -5.11 5.30
C ARG A 151 -13.19 -5.56 3.93
N LEU A 152 -14.29 -4.94 3.46
CA LEU A 152 -14.84 -5.21 2.14
C LEU A 152 -13.87 -4.80 1.03
N GLU A 153 -13.21 -3.63 1.11
CA GLU A 153 -12.18 -3.23 0.15
C GLU A 153 -11.00 -4.21 0.13
N LEU A 154 -10.61 -4.70 1.30
CA LEU A 154 -9.58 -5.72 1.40
C LEU A 154 -10.03 -7.05 0.76
N ALA A 155 -11.28 -7.49 1.03
CA ALA A 155 -11.85 -8.69 0.40
C ALA A 155 -11.92 -8.56 -1.13
N LYS A 156 -12.35 -7.41 -1.65
CA LYS A 156 -12.36 -7.11 -3.09
C LYS A 156 -10.96 -7.25 -3.69
N SER A 157 -9.95 -6.65 -3.02
CA SER A 157 -8.57 -6.70 -3.46
C SER A 157 -7.99 -8.11 -3.45
N LEU A 158 -8.31 -8.93 -2.43
CA LEU A 158 -7.88 -10.32 -2.34
C LEU A 158 -8.51 -11.21 -3.42
N ALA A 159 -9.81 -11.00 -3.71
CA ALA A 159 -10.52 -11.74 -4.75
C ALA A 159 -9.94 -11.52 -6.16
N MET A 160 -9.19 -10.42 -6.37
CA MET A 160 -8.44 -10.15 -7.60
C MET A 160 -7.22 -11.07 -7.76
N ASN A 161 -6.86 -11.87 -6.75
CA ASN A 161 -5.67 -12.73 -6.71
C ASN A 161 -4.36 -11.94 -6.91
N PRO A 162 -4.07 -10.96 -6.05
CA PRO A 162 -2.93 -10.07 -6.24
C PRO A 162 -1.61 -10.76 -5.89
N ARG A 163 -0.54 -10.34 -6.56
CA ARG A 163 0.86 -10.62 -6.22
C ARG A 163 1.46 -9.48 -5.40
N ILE A 164 0.97 -8.26 -5.66
CA ILE A 164 1.27 -7.06 -4.87
C ILE A 164 -0.04 -6.44 -4.41
N LEU A 165 -0.13 -6.12 -3.14
CA LEU A 165 -1.24 -5.40 -2.53
C LEU A 165 -0.74 -4.11 -1.90
N MET A 166 -1.19 -2.97 -2.43
CA MET A 166 -0.91 -1.65 -1.87
C MET A 166 -2.06 -1.25 -0.94
N LEU A 167 -1.74 -1.00 0.33
CA LEU A 167 -2.69 -0.64 1.38
C LEU A 167 -2.55 0.85 1.70
N ASP A 168 -3.49 1.67 1.22
CA ASP A 168 -3.43 3.12 1.33
C ASP A 168 -4.30 3.60 2.51
N GLU A 169 -3.66 3.96 3.62
CA GLU A 169 -4.25 4.46 4.87
C GLU A 169 -5.47 3.64 5.37
N VAL A 170 -5.34 2.31 5.32
CA VAL A 170 -6.45 1.41 5.67
C VAL A 170 -6.88 1.51 7.13
N ASN A 171 -6.04 2.07 8.00
CA ASN A 171 -6.30 2.20 9.44
C ASN A 171 -6.91 3.55 9.83
N ALA A 172 -7.05 4.51 8.92
CA ALA A 172 -7.63 5.82 9.21
C ALA A 172 -9.08 5.69 9.74
N GLY A 173 -9.38 6.33 10.88
CA GLY A 173 -10.70 6.30 11.50
C GLY A 173 -11.08 5.01 12.25
N LEU A 174 -10.14 4.05 12.39
CA LEU A 174 -10.30 2.86 13.22
C LEU A 174 -9.85 3.13 14.67
N ASN A 175 -10.50 2.46 15.62
CA ASN A 175 -10.06 2.44 17.00
C ASN A 175 -8.88 1.47 17.22
N SER A 176 -8.24 1.48 18.39
CA SER A 176 -7.03 0.68 18.67
C SER A 176 -7.24 -0.82 18.48
N SER A 177 -8.40 -1.37 18.88
CA SER A 177 -8.68 -2.80 18.72
C SER A 177 -8.88 -3.20 17.26
N GLU A 178 -9.53 -2.35 16.48
CA GLU A 178 -9.72 -2.52 15.03
C GLU A 178 -8.38 -2.45 14.29
N ILE A 179 -7.48 -1.54 14.70
CA ILE A 179 -6.11 -1.46 14.16
C ILE A 179 -5.34 -2.75 14.43
N ASP A 180 -5.40 -3.28 15.65
CA ASP A 180 -4.71 -4.53 15.99
C ASP A 180 -5.26 -5.72 15.18
N GLU A 181 -6.56 -5.74 14.90
CA GLU A 181 -7.18 -6.74 14.04
C GLU A 181 -6.74 -6.58 12.58
N ALA A 182 -6.68 -5.34 12.07
CA ALA A 182 -6.17 -5.05 10.73
C ALA A 182 -4.72 -5.49 10.57
N ILE A 183 -3.85 -5.22 11.56
CA ILE A 183 -2.45 -5.68 11.58
C ILE A 183 -2.38 -7.21 11.48
N ARG A 184 -3.18 -7.94 12.29
CA ARG A 184 -3.21 -9.42 12.21
C ARG A 184 -3.65 -9.91 10.83
N MET A 185 -4.63 -9.26 10.23
CA MET A 185 -5.15 -9.60 8.90
C MET A 185 -4.08 -9.35 7.82
N VAL A 186 -3.39 -8.20 7.84
CA VAL A 186 -2.31 -7.89 6.89
C VAL A 186 -1.17 -8.90 6.99
N ARG A 187 -0.77 -9.29 8.21
CA ARG A 187 0.24 -10.35 8.41
C ARG A 187 -0.21 -11.69 7.82
N ALA A 188 -1.48 -12.04 8.01
CA ALA A 188 -2.03 -13.28 7.45
C ALA A 188 -2.09 -13.26 5.91
N ILE A 189 -2.28 -12.09 5.29
CA ILE A 189 -2.20 -11.91 3.84
C ILE A 189 -0.75 -12.09 3.37
N ALA A 190 0.22 -11.47 4.03
CA ALA A 190 1.64 -11.60 3.70
C ALA A 190 2.12 -13.06 3.82
N ALA A 191 1.63 -13.80 4.83
CA ALA A 191 1.93 -15.22 5.00
C ALA A 191 1.44 -16.10 3.84
N ARG A 192 0.53 -15.61 2.99
CA ARG A 192 0.12 -16.26 1.73
C ARG A 192 1.09 -15.99 0.57
N GLY A 193 2.21 -15.29 0.81
CA GLY A 193 3.21 -14.94 -0.21
C GLY A 193 2.91 -13.66 -1.00
N ILE A 194 1.89 -12.90 -0.60
CA ILE A 194 1.54 -11.63 -1.24
C ILE A 194 2.51 -10.53 -0.74
N THR A 195 3.13 -9.82 -1.68
CA THR A 195 3.96 -8.64 -1.37
C THR A 195 3.06 -7.49 -0.97
N ILE A 196 3.37 -6.81 0.13
CA ILE A 196 2.53 -5.73 0.65
C ILE A 196 3.31 -4.43 0.71
N ILE A 197 2.72 -3.36 0.17
CA ILE A 197 3.20 -1.99 0.35
C ILE A 197 2.18 -1.28 1.22
N VAL A 198 2.56 -0.96 2.46
CA VAL A 198 1.71 -0.26 3.43
C VAL A 198 2.02 1.23 3.37
N ILE A 199 1.05 2.02 2.92
CA ILE A 199 1.14 3.48 2.91
C ILE A 199 0.44 3.97 4.18
N GLU A 200 1.21 4.45 5.14
CA GLU A 200 0.70 4.84 6.46
C GLU A 200 1.45 6.02 7.03
N HIS A 201 0.79 6.75 7.91
CA HIS A 201 1.37 7.80 8.73
C HIS A 201 1.45 7.40 10.21
N LEU A 202 0.79 6.30 10.62
CA LEU A 202 0.84 5.76 11.96
C LEU A 202 2.08 4.87 12.13
N MET A 203 3.14 5.42 12.75
CA MET A 203 4.40 4.69 12.98
C MET A 203 4.21 3.33 13.66
N ARG A 204 3.26 3.23 14.61
CA ARG A 204 2.91 1.98 15.29
C ARG A 204 2.54 0.87 14.30
N VAL A 205 1.77 1.19 13.27
CA VAL A 205 1.32 0.22 12.26
C VAL A 205 2.48 -0.22 11.40
N VAL A 206 3.30 0.74 10.93
CA VAL A 206 4.46 0.45 10.09
C VAL A 206 5.46 -0.41 10.85
N THR A 207 5.80 -0.05 12.09
CA THR A 207 6.72 -0.83 12.94
C THR A 207 6.18 -2.25 13.22
N ALA A 208 4.85 -2.39 13.38
CA ALA A 208 4.25 -3.69 13.62
C ALA A 208 4.24 -4.59 12.37
N LEU A 209 4.20 -4.03 11.16
CA LEU A 209 4.02 -4.78 9.92
C LEU A 209 5.30 -4.92 9.10
N ALA A 210 6.02 -3.81 8.88
CA ALA A 210 7.06 -3.73 7.87
C ALA A 210 8.44 -4.00 8.45
N GLN A 211 9.20 -4.89 7.80
CA GLN A 211 10.61 -5.11 8.10
C GLN A 211 11.50 -4.02 7.49
N ARG A 212 11.06 -3.43 6.37
CA ARG A 212 11.73 -2.36 5.64
C ARG A 212 10.79 -1.18 5.45
N ALA A 213 11.32 0.03 5.59
CA ALA A 213 10.58 1.25 5.34
C ALA A 213 11.30 2.11 4.29
N VAL A 214 10.49 2.82 3.51
CA VAL A 214 10.92 3.85 2.55
C VAL A 214 10.26 5.16 2.96
N VAL A 215 11.06 6.19 3.14
CA VAL A 215 10.58 7.52 3.49
C VAL A 215 10.63 8.42 2.28
N LEU A 216 9.48 8.93 1.87
CA LEU A 216 9.40 10.00 0.88
C LEU A 216 9.36 11.37 1.56
N HIS A 217 10.11 12.32 1.01
CA HIS A 217 10.08 13.72 1.40
C HIS A 217 10.28 14.59 0.16
N HIS A 218 9.39 15.56 -0.06
CA HIS A 218 9.39 16.42 -1.25
C HIS A 218 9.52 15.68 -2.59
N GLY A 219 8.84 14.54 -2.72
CA GLY A 219 8.83 13.74 -3.94
C GLY A 219 10.02 12.80 -4.12
N ALA A 220 11.05 12.86 -3.29
CA ALA A 220 12.24 12.03 -3.37
C ALA A 220 12.34 11.02 -2.21
N VAL A 221 13.17 9.98 -2.37
CA VAL A 221 13.50 9.04 -1.29
C VAL A 221 14.49 9.72 -0.33
N ALA A 222 14.04 9.99 0.89
CA ALA A 222 14.87 10.59 1.94
C ALA A 222 15.65 9.54 2.73
N SER A 223 15.06 8.37 2.95
CA SER A 223 15.69 7.26 3.67
C SER A 223 15.03 5.94 3.27
N GLU A 224 15.82 4.86 3.22
CA GLU A 224 15.37 3.49 2.96
C GLU A 224 16.22 2.52 3.77
N GLY A 225 15.58 1.51 4.36
CA GLY A 225 16.28 0.48 5.11
C GLY A 225 15.39 -0.28 6.10
N PRO A 226 15.99 -1.06 7.01
CA PRO A 226 15.27 -1.70 8.11
C PRO A 226 14.45 -0.68 8.90
N THR A 227 13.20 -1.02 9.21
CA THR A 227 12.23 -0.08 9.80
C THR A 227 12.74 0.57 11.09
N ASP A 228 13.43 -0.18 11.94
CA ASP A 228 13.99 0.32 13.20
C ASP A 228 15.14 1.33 12.99
N GLN A 229 15.92 1.19 11.92
CA GLN A 229 16.98 2.11 11.56
C GLN A 229 16.43 3.38 10.91
N VAL A 230 15.48 3.23 9.99
CA VAL A 230 14.83 4.35 9.30
C VAL A 230 14.17 5.30 10.31
N PHE A 231 13.51 4.77 11.35
CA PHE A 231 12.88 5.61 12.38
C PHE A 231 13.86 6.30 13.35
N ARG A 232 15.13 5.91 13.32
CA ARG A 232 16.20 6.60 14.05
C ARG A 232 16.99 7.57 13.17
N ASP A 233 16.75 7.60 11.86
CA ASP A 233 17.43 8.51 10.95
C ASP A 233 17.05 9.98 11.26
N PRO A 234 18.02 10.85 11.57
CA PRO A 234 17.76 12.26 11.87
C PRO A 234 16.96 12.97 10.79
N ARG A 235 17.19 12.65 9.51
CA ARG A 235 16.47 13.22 8.36
C ARG A 235 14.98 12.87 8.41
N VAL A 236 14.66 11.66 8.85
CA VAL A 236 13.27 11.20 9.00
C VAL A 236 12.61 11.90 10.19
N ILE A 237 13.32 11.99 11.32
CA ILE A 237 12.84 12.68 12.52
C ILE A 237 12.56 14.16 12.19
N GLU A 238 13.46 14.83 11.48
CA GLU A 238 13.29 16.22 11.05
C GLU A 238 12.09 16.41 10.12
N ALA A 239 11.94 15.52 9.12
CA ALA A 239 10.85 15.57 8.15
C ALA A 239 9.45 15.41 8.79
N TYR A 240 9.34 14.65 9.89
CA TYR A 240 8.07 14.41 10.59
C TYR A 240 7.77 15.41 11.71
N LEU A 241 8.79 15.82 12.47
CA LEU A 241 8.62 16.59 13.69
C LEU A 241 9.03 18.07 13.52
N GLY A 242 9.69 18.39 12.40
CA GLY A 242 10.25 19.72 12.13
C GLY A 242 11.51 20.01 12.97
N ASN A 243 12.35 20.94 12.49
CA ASN A 243 13.70 21.24 13.01
C ASN A 243 13.73 21.52 14.53
N LYS A 244 12.71 22.19 15.08
CA LYS A 244 12.67 22.53 16.52
C LYS A 244 12.47 21.31 17.43
N PHE A 245 11.81 20.27 16.96
CA PHE A 245 11.55 19.07 17.74
C PHE A 245 12.65 18.01 17.54
N ALA A 246 13.24 17.94 16.36
CA ALA A 246 14.40 17.09 16.07
C ALA A 246 15.58 17.40 16.99
N ALA A 247 15.87 18.68 17.24
CA ALA A 247 16.91 19.13 18.16
C ALA A 247 16.63 18.71 19.62
N ARG A 248 15.36 18.75 20.06
CA ARG A 248 14.96 18.29 21.41
C ARG A 248 15.03 16.77 21.56
N PHE A 249 14.65 16.04 20.53
CA PHE A 249 14.70 14.58 20.52
C PHE A 249 16.15 14.07 20.52
N ALA A 250 17.03 14.69 19.74
CA ALA A 250 18.44 14.40 19.72
C ALA A 250 19.09 14.63 21.11
N ALA A 251 18.74 15.73 21.79
CA ALA A 251 19.19 16.02 23.14
C ALA A 251 18.68 15.02 24.20
N ALA A 252 17.46 14.49 24.02
CA ALA A 252 16.86 13.54 24.97
C ALA A 252 17.30 12.09 24.77
N THR A 253 17.72 11.70 23.55
CA THR A 253 18.04 10.31 23.20
C THR A 253 19.52 10.05 22.97
N GLY A 254 20.38 11.08 23.06
CA GLY A 254 21.84 10.96 22.84
C GLY A 254 22.24 10.66 21.39
N VAL A 255 21.30 10.72 20.45
CA VAL A 255 21.58 10.60 19.00
C VAL A 255 22.04 11.95 18.48
N VAL A 256 23.36 12.14 18.41
CA VAL A 256 23.98 13.37 17.88
C VAL A 256 23.70 13.45 16.38
N ALA A 257 22.95 14.49 15.97
CA ALA A 257 22.88 14.88 14.57
C ALA A 257 24.27 15.36 14.15
N ALA A 258 24.95 14.62 13.29
CA ALA A 258 26.11 15.14 12.58
C ALA A 258 25.60 16.20 11.57
N ILE A 259 25.98 17.45 11.80
CA ILE A 259 25.80 18.60 10.93
C ILE A 259 26.65 18.43 9.65
#